data_cbfae61e43f406afe0b0d67ac0108f90
#
_entry.id   cbfae61e43f406afe0b0d67ac0108f90
#
_cell.length_a   1.000
_cell.length_b   1.000
_cell.length_c   1.000
_cell.angle_alpha   90.00
_cell.angle_beta   90.00
_cell.angle_gamma   90.00
#
_symmetry.space_group_name_H-M   'P 1'
#
loop_
_entity.id
_entity.type
_entity.pdbx_description
1 polymer ?
#
loop_
_entity_poly.entity_id
_entity_poly.type
_entity_poly.pdbx_seq_one_letter_code
_entity_poly.pdbx_strand_id
1 'polypeptide(L)'
;MLAVCTLLLMLTTARAQYDFIRPVKDSIPGGYNFWVYTPLDYYYSLERTPVIIFLHGQSLCGRDLNRVRRYGPLDAIVRGREIEALVLVPQNPGGAWNPKKINDVLEWAKRHYAMDSTRVYVVGMSLGGYGTMDFAGTYPDKVAAAMALCGGCTLKDKEGLGRLPLWIIHGTADLAVPIRQSQTVVEELQRKHLDSRLRFDWLPRASHGALARILYMKKTYDWLFTHSLRDWKRPVNRKTDIDRSDLSSAYNDMNPNAPDPEVVHDQTIK
;
A
#
# COMPACT_ATOMS: atom_id res chain seq x y z
N MET A 1 -13.14 63.29 -29.82
CA MET A 1 -13.18 62.62 -28.52
C MET A 1 -13.24 61.12 -28.76
N LEU A 2 -12.09 60.42 -28.67
CA LEU A 2 -12.05 58.98 -28.73
C LEU A 2 -12.22 58.43 -27.33
N ALA A 3 -13.27 57.64 -27.11
CA ALA A 3 -13.47 56.87 -25.88
C ALA A 3 -12.66 55.60 -25.96
N VAL A 4 -11.63 55.50 -25.15
CA VAL A 4 -10.85 54.25 -24.97
C VAL A 4 -11.61 53.40 -23.97
N CYS A 5 -12.29 52.36 -24.46
CA CYS A 5 -12.83 51.30 -23.61
C CYS A 5 -11.70 50.36 -23.15
N THR A 6 -11.24 50.57 -21.93
CA THR A 6 -10.31 49.64 -21.27
C THR A 6 -11.11 48.43 -20.79
N LEU A 7 -11.05 47.35 -21.56
CA LEU A 7 -11.60 46.05 -21.15
C LEU A 7 -10.64 45.41 -20.12
N LEU A 8 -10.98 45.54 -18.84
CA LEU A 8 -10.28 44.85 -17.75
C LEU A 8 -10.64 43.36 -17.86
N LEU A 9 -9.76 42.56 -18.48
CA LEU A 9 -9.84 41.09 -18.38
C LEU A 9 -9.49 40.72 -16.94
N MET A 10 -10.53 40.44 -16.15
CA MET A 10 -10.40 39.72 -14.88
C MET A 10 -9.98 38.28 -15.21
N LEU A 11 -8.69 38.04 -15.27
CA LEU A 11 -8.16 36.66 -15.22
C LEU A 11 -8.42 36.12 -13.83
N THR A 12 -9.56 35.47 -13.64
CA THR A 12 -9.77 34.57 -12.51
C THR A 12 -8.84 33.39 -12.67
N THR A 13 -7.67 33.46 -12.05
CA THR A 13 -6.83 32.29 -11.90
C THR A 13 -7.59 31.28 -11.06
N ALA A 14 -8.20 30.29 -11.71
CA ALA A 14 -8.71 29.13 -11.00
C ALA A 14 -7.51 28.47 -10.31
N ARG A 15 -7.39 28.65 -8.99
CA ARG A 15 -6.41 27.93 -8.19
C ARG A 15 -6.80 26.46 -8.23
N ALA A 16 -5.96 25.61 -8.81
CA ALA A 16 -6.13 24.18 -8.75
C ALA A 16 -5.90 23.76 -7.28
N GLN A 17 -6.95 23.34 -6.62
CA GLN A 17 -6.87 22.72 -5.31
C GLN A 17 -6.53 21.24 -5.52
N TYR A 18 -5.37 20.82 -5.06
CA TYR A 18 -4.95 19.42 -5.14
C TYR A 18 -5.31 18.70 -3.84
N ASP A 19 -6.27 17.79 -3.91
CA ASP A 19 -6.60 16.89 -2.80
C ASP A 19 -5.65 15.68 -2.86
N PHE A 20 -4.57 15.72 -2.09
CA PHE A 20 -3.61 14.61 -2.04
C PHE A 20 -4.15 13.35 -1.36
N ILE A 21 -5.10 13.48 -0.44
CA ILE A 21 -5.84 12.35 0.17
C ILE A 21 -7.33 12.55 -0.08
N ARG A 22 -7.95 11.66 -0.85
CA ARG A 22 -9.38 11.77 -1.16
C ARG A 22 -10.12 10.45 -1.04
N PRO A 23 -11.39 10.44 -0.59
CA PRO A 23 -12.23 9.26 -0.58
C PRO A 23 -12.82 9.01 -1.97
N VAL A 24 -12.94 7.74 -2.34
CA VAL A 24 -13.67 7.26 -3.51
C VAL A 24 -14.77 6.35 -3.01
N LYS A 25 -16.03 6.79 -3.17
CA LYS A 25 -17.21 6.08 -2.68
C LYS A 25 -18.13 5.74 -3.84
N ASP A 26 -18.73 4.58 -3.77
CA ASP A 26 -19.79 4.08 -4.69
C ASP A 26 -19.43 4.16 -6.18
N SER A 27 -18.12 4.24 -6.49
CA SER A 27 -17.59 4.36 -7.85
C SER A 27 -17.38 3.01 -8.54
N ILE A 28 -17.42 1.91 -7.79
CA ILE A 28 -17.29 0.53 -8.27
C ILE A 28 -18.53 -0.25 -7.82
N PRO A 29 -19.46 -0.58 -8.72
CA PRO A 29 -20.68 -1.30 -8.35
C PRO A 29 -20.37 -2.62 -7.62
N GLY A 30 -20.84 -2.75 -6.37
CA GLY A 30 -20.59 -3.91 -5.53
C GLY A 30 -19.13 -4.07 -5.08
N GLY A 31 -18.26 -3.12 -5.39
CA GLY A 31 -16.85 -3.08 -5.02
C GLY A 31 -16.58 -2.54 -3.61
N TYR A 32 -15.34 -2.23 -3.35
CA TYR A 32 -14.92 -1.56 -2.12
C TYR A 32 -14.96 -0.04 -2.31
N ASN A 33 -15.38 0.68 -1.29
CA ASN A 33 -15.04 2.10 -1.12
C ASN A 33 -13.59 2.20 -0.65
N PHE A 34 -12.86 3.25 -1.00
CA PHE A 34 -11.44 3.34 -0.71
C PHE A 34 -10.96 4.79 -0.62
N TRP A 35 -9.82 4.99 0.05
CA TRP A 35 -9.06 6.22 -0.02
C TRP A 35 -7.98 6.12 -1.08
N VAL A 36 -7.66 7.25 -1.71
CA VAL A 36 -6.52 7.42 -2.60
C VAL A 36 -5.64 8.53 -2.05
N TYR A 37 -4.34 8.27 -1.96
CA TYR A 37 -3.32 9.29 -1.79
C TYR A 37 -2.53 9.41 -3.08
N THR A 38 -2.22 10.64 -3.49
CA THR A 38 -1.27 10.98 -4.54
C THR A 38 -0.02 11.61 -3.91
N PRO A 39 1.22 11.23 -4.30
CA PRO A 39 2.41 11.89 -3.79
C PRO A 39 2.46 13.36 -4.23
N LEU A 40 3.21 14.18 -3.49
CA LEU A 40 3.22 15.64 -3.67
C LEU A 40 3.66 16.08 -5.08
N ASP A 41 4.53 15.32 -5.71
CA ASP A 41 5.04 15.58 -7.07
C ASP A 41 4.16 14.99 -8.19
N TYR A 42 3.11 14.24 -7.85
CA TYR A 42 2.27 13.52 -8.82
C TYR A 42 1.80 14.39 -9.99
N TYR A 43 1.38 15.62 -9.71
CA TYR A 43 0.82 16.53 -10.73
C TYR A 43 1.88 17.24 -11.56
N TYR A 44 3.13 17.18 -11.14
CA TYR A 44 4.28 17.84 -11.81
C TYR A 44 5.22 16.85 -12.47
N SER A 45 5.14 15.56 -12.11
CA SER A 45 5.97 14.51 -12.67
C SER A 45 5.45 14.08 -14.05
N LEU A 46 6.37 13.93 -15.00
CA LEU A 46 6.10 13.31 -16.31
C LEU A 46 6.16 11.77 -16.22
N GLU A 47 6.67 11.24 -15.12
CA GLU A 47 6.80 9.81 -14.92
C GLU A 47 5.50 9.19 -14.39
N ARG A 48 5.28 7.93 -14.73
CA ARG A 48 4.17 7.16 -14.16
C ARG A 48 4.49 6.73 -12.74
N THR A 49 3.54 6.94 -11.84
CA THR A 49 3.69 6.76 -10.41
C THR A 49 3.47 5.30 -9.99
N PRO A 50 4.34 4.72 -9.16
CA PRO A 50 4.12 3.41 -8.54
C PRO A 50 2.80 3.37 -7.76
N VAL A 51 2.29 2.16 -7.49
CA VAL A 51 1.04 1.97 -6.75
C VAL A 51 1.26 1.04 -5.57
N ILE A 52 0.77 1.43 -4.40
CA ILE A 52 0.67 0.58 -3.22
C ILE A 52 -0.80 0.35 -2.91
N ILE A 53 -1.21 -0.91 -2.79
CA ILE A 53 -2.50 -1.29 -2.26
C ILE A 53 -2.28 -1.75 -0.82
N PHE A 54 -2.91 -1.06 0.15
CA PHE A 54 -2.86 -1.45 1.54
C PHE A 54 -4.15 -2.16 1.97
N LEU A 55 -4.01 -3.36 2.52
CA LEU A 55 -5.11 -4.17 3.03
C LEU A 55 -5.06 -4.21 4.56
N HIS A 56 -6.06 -3.61 5.19
CA HIS A 56 -6.12 -3.48 6.64
C HIS A 56 -6.56 -4.77 7.35
N GLY A 57 -6.30 -4.84 8.65
CA GLY A 57 -6.74 -5.92 9.51
C GLY A 57 -8.21 -5.80 9.93
N GLN A 58 -8.72 -6.82 10.62
CA GLN A 58 -10.13 -6.92 11.03
C GLN A 58 -10.59 -5.74 11.90
N SER A 59 -9.70 -5.15 12.71
CA SER A 59 -10.03 -4.02 13.59
C SER A 59 -10.54 -2.78 12.86
N LEU A 60 -10.21 -2.64 11.56
CA LEU A 60 -10.65 -1.53 10.73
C LEU A 60 -11.83 -1.89 9.81
N CYS A 61 -12.33 -3.12 9.85
CA CYS A 61 -13.52 -3.51 9.08
C CYS A 61 -14.73 -2.65 9.47
N GLY A 62 -15.63 -2.46 8.52
CA GLY A 62 -16.87 -1.71 8.70
C GLY A 62 -17.25 -0.90 7.47
N ARG A 63 -18.24 -0.01 7.63
CA ARG A 63 -18.75 0.84 6.54
C ARG A 63 -18.30 2.30 6.64
N ASP A 64 -17.70 2.68 7.78
CA ASP A 64 -17.10 4.01 7.94
C ASP A 64 -15.71 4.02 7.34
N LEU A 65 -15.57 4.65 6.17
CA LEU A 65 -14.32 4.71 5.42
C LEU A 65 -13.17 5.39 6.20
N ASN A 66 -13.47 6.24 7.18
CA ASN A 66 -12.44 6.88 8.00
C ASN A 66 -11.71 5.92 8.93
N ARG A 67 -12.27 4.74 9.19
CA ARG A 67 -11.62 3.73 10.05
C ARG A 67 -10.26 3.31 9.50
N VAL A 68 -10.10 3.19 8.18
CA VAL A 68 -8.85 2.74 7.55
C VAL A 68 -7.71 3.74 7.66
N ARG A 69 -7.98 4.94 8.16
CA ARG A 69 -6.98 5.99 8.41
C ARG A 69 -6.34 5.91 9.79
N ARG A 70 -6.79 4.97 10.67
CA ARG A 70 -6.32 4.87 12.05
C ARG A 70 -4.94 4.26 12.19
N TYR A 71 -4.47 3.49 11.23
CA TYR A 71 -3.10 2.99 11.12
C TYR A 71 -2.80 2.57 9.67
N GLY A 72 -1.51 2.41 9.37
CA GLY A 72 -1.04 2.01 8.04
C GLY A 72 -0.53 3.18 7.22
N PRO A 73 -0.40 3.03 5.90
CA PRO A 73 0.26 4.03 5.06
C PRO A 73 -0.36 5.43 5.13
N LEU A 74 -1.69 5.57 5.21
CA LEU A 74 -2.32 6.89 5.29
C LEU A 74 -2.00 7.58 6.62
N ASP A 75 -2.04 6.87 7.75
CA ASP A 75 -1.62 7.43 9.04
C ASP A 75 -0.12 7.75 9.04
N ALA A 76 0.69 6.90 8.40
CA ALA A 76 2.13 7.15 8.25
C ALA A 76 2.40 8.44 7.44
N ILE A 77 1.67 8.66 6.35
CA ILE A 77 1.77 9.86 5.52
C ILE A 77 1.39 11.11 6.32
N VAL A 78 0.27 11.08 7.02
CA VAL A 78 -0.19 12.21 7.87
C VAL A 78 0.84 12.51 8.98
N ARG A 79 1.58 11.50 9.45
CA ARG A 79 2.68 11.66 10.43
C ARG A 79 4.02 12.04 9.81
N GLY A 80 4.08 12.30 8.51
CA GLY A 80 5.30 12.75 7.84
C GLY A 80 6.14 11.64 7.18
N ARG A 81 5.58 10.44 6.94
CA ARG A 81 6.22 9.46 6.08
C ARG A 81 6.01 9.84 4.62
N GLU A 82 7.06 10.18 3.94
CA GLU A 82 7.05 10.39 2.50
C GLU A 82 6.95 9.04 1.78
N ILE A 83 5.94 8.88 0.92
CA ILE A 83 5.70 7.68 0.12
C ILE A 83 5.50 8.12 -1.33
N GLU A 84 6.49 7.87 -2.16
CA GLU A 84 6.50 8.24 -3.59
C GLU A 84 5.68 7.25 -4.44
N ALA A 85 4.44 7.07 -4.09
CA ALA A 85 3.50 6.17 -4.77
C ALA A 85 2.06 6.64 -4.61
N LEU A 86 1.20 6.29 -5.54
CA LEU A 86 -0.24 6.26 -5.31
C LEU A 86 -0.54 5.22 -4.22
N VAL A 87 -1.28 5.59 -3.18
CA VAL A 87 -1.67 4.64 -2.14
C VAL A 87 -3.17 4.43 -2.18
N LEU A 88 -3.58 3.21 -2.47
CA LEU A 88 -4.98 2.78 -2.51
C LEU A 88 -5.30 2.02 -1.23
N VAL A 89 -6.29 2.50 -0.47
CA VAL A 89 -6.66 1.91 0.81
C VAL A 89 -8.15 1.55 0.81
N PRO A 90 -8.50 0.36 0.28
CA PRO A 90 -9.88 -0.09 0.30
C PRO A 90 -10.35 -0.39 1.72
N GLN A 91 -11.66 -0.21 1.93
CA GLN A 91 -12.37 -0.58 3.15
C GLN A 91 -13.08 -1.92 2.95
N ASN A 92 -12.70 -2.91 3.74
CA ASN A 92 -13.44 -4.16 3.84
C ASN A 92 -14.60 -4.00 4.84
N PRO A 93 -15.84 -4.23 4.44
CA PRO A 93 -16.97 -4.15 5.38
C PRO A 93 -16.96 -5.27 6.43
N GLY A 94 -16.27 -6.38 6.16
CA GLY A 94 -16.14 -7.55 7.03
C GLY A 94 -15.95 -8.84 6.21
N GLY A 95 -15.53 -9.90 6.89
CA GLY A 95 -15.20 -11.17 6.26
C GLY A 95 -13.84 -11.17 5.56
N ALA A 96 -13.57 -12.22 4.77
CA ALA A 96 -12.33 -12.33 4.00
C ALA A 96 -12.24 -11.23 2.93
N TRP A 97 -11.01 -10.81 2.61
CA TRP A 97 -10.76 -9.96 1.46
C TRP A 97 -11.10 -10.71 0.17
N ASN A 98 -11.72 -10.00 -0.77
CA ASN A 98 -12.05 -10.58 -2.08
C ASN A 98 -11.03 -10.10 -3.13
N PRO A 99 -10.20 -10.99 -3.69
CA PRO A 99 -9.17 -10.62 -4.67
C PRO A 99 -9.73 -9.90 -5.90
N LYS A 100 -10.92 -10.30 -6.37
CA LYS A 100 -11.56 -9.62 -7.51
C LYS A 100 -11.91 -8.17 -7.16
N LYS A 101 -12.49 -7.91 -6.00
CA LYS A 101 -12.85 -6.54 -5.59
C LYS A 101 -11.60 -5.67 -5.38
N ILE A 102 -10.47 -6.25 -4.91
CA ILE A 102 -9.19 -5.54 -4.83
C ILE A 102 -8.69 -5.22 -6.24
N ASN A 103 -8.78 -6.16 -7.18
CA ASN A 103 -8.44 -5.92 -8.57
C ASN A 103 -9.33 -4.83 -9.20
N ASP A 104 -10.61 -4.78 -8.87
CA ASP A 104 -11.52 -3.76 -9.40
C ASP A 104 -11.10 -2.35 -8.93
N VAL A 105 -10.57 -2.20 -7.70
CA VAL A 105 -9.96 -0.94 -7.20
C VAL A 105 -8.71 -0.59 -8.02
N LEU A 106 -7.82 -1.55 -8.28
CA LEU A 106 -6.63 -1.34 -9.10
C LEU A 106 -7.00 -0.92 -10.54
N GLU A 107 -7.95 -1.59 -11.17
CA GLU A 107 -8.40 -1.27 -12.52
C GLU A 107 -9.11 0.10 -12.58
N TRP A 108 -9.81 0.48 -11.51
CA TRP A 108 -10.35 1.83 -11.38
C TRP A 108 -9.22 2.85 -11.33
N ALA A 109 -8.21 2.64 -10.49
CA ALA A 109 -7.06 3.55 -10.40
C ALA A 109 -6.32 3.68 -11.74
N LYS A 110 -6.15 2.58 -12.49
CA LYS A 110 -5.52 2.57 -13.82
C LYS A 110 -6.23 3.48 -14.83
N ARG A 111 -7.54 3.65 -14.70
CA ARG A 111 -8.33 4.52 -15.59
C ARG A 111 -8.30 5.99 -15.17
N HIS A 112 -7.97 6.29 -13.89
CA HIS A 112 -8.11 7.63 -13.32
C HIS A 112 -6.78 8.30 -13.00
N TYR A 113 -5.67 7.54 -13.02
CA TYR A 113 -4.34 8.04 -12.65
C TYR A 113 -3.25 7.61 -13.64
N ALA A 114 -2.22 8.45 -13.76
CA ALA A 114 -1.00 8.13 -14.51
C ALA A 114 -0.10 7.17 -13.72
N MET A 115 -0.61 5.94 -13.46
CA MET A 115 0.12 4.94 -12.67
C MET A 115 1.07 4.07 -13.52
N ASP A 116 2.16 3.61 -12.91
CA ASP A 116 3.03 2.59 -13.48
C ASP A 116 2.50 1.18 -13.15
N SER A 117 1.83 0.57 -14.11
CA SER A 117 1.29 -0.79 -13.95
C SER A 117 2.35 -1.88 -13.80
N THR A 118 3.62 -1.57 -14.01
CA THR A 118 4.74 -2.49 -13.77
C THR A 118 5.30 -2.40 -12.36
N ARG A 119 4.86 -1.41 -11.57
CA ARG A 119 5.27 -1.18 -10.19
C ARG A 119 4.05 -1.09 -9.28
N VAL A 120 3.27 -2.16 -9.23
CA VAL A 120 2.11 -2.32 -8.32
C VAL A 120 2.51 -3.23 -7.18
N TYR A 121 2.34 -2.75 -5.97
CA TYR A 121 2.69 -3.44 -4.74
C TYR A 121 1.45 -3.67 -3.89
N VAL A 122 1.43 -4.76 -3.14
CA VAL A 122 0.40 -5.01 -2.15
C VAL A 122 1.02 -5.30 -0.80
N VAL A 123 0.53 -4.62 0.22
CA VAL A 123 0.96 -4.81 1.61
C VAL A 123 -0.26 -4.89 2.51
N GLY A 124 -0.25 -5.78 3.48
CA GLY A 124 -1.37 -5.88 4.42
C GLY A 124 -1.01 -6.62 5.69
N MET A 125 -1.83 -6.39 6.71
CA MET A 125 -1.60 -6.92 8.05
C MET A 125 -2.78 -7.73 8.54
N SER A 126 -2.53 -8.85 9.24
CA SER A 126 -3.57 -9.66 9.87
C SER A 126 -4.55 -10.20 8.82
N LEU A 127 -5.84 -9.89 8.91
CA LEU A 127 -6.80 -10.16 7.84
C LEU A 127 -6.32 -9.61 6.49
N GLY A 128 -5.68 -8.43 6.49
CA GLY A 128 -5.06 -7.85 5.30
C GLY A 128 -3.82 -8.61 4.82
N GLY A 129 -3.08 -9.27 5.72
CA GLY A 129 -1.99 -10.18 5.37
C GLY A 129 -2.50 -11.40 4.59
N TYR A 130 -3.65 -11.97 4.99
CA TYR A 130 -4.35 -12.99 4.20
C TYR A 130 -4.76 -12.42 2.84
N GLY A 131 -5.44 -11.27 2.81
CA GLY A 131 -5.85 -10.63 1.58
C GLY A 131 -4.69 -10.32 0.64
N THR A 132 -3.53 -9.96 1.18
CA THR A 132 -2.30 -9.72 0.40
C THR A 132 -1.85 -10.99 -0.32
N MET A 133 -1.75 -12.12 0.39
CA MET A 133 -1.34 -13.37 -0.23
C MET A 133 -2.41 -13.90 -1.19
N ASP A 134 -3.68 -13.81 -0.83
CA ASP A 134 -4.78 -14.24 -1.71
C ASP A 134 -4.83 -13.40 -3.00
N PHE A 135 -4.69 -12.08 -2.89
CA PHE A 135 -4.65 -11.21 -4.07
C PHE A 135 -3.41 -11.45 -4.94
N ALA A 136 -2.23 -11.47 -4.33
CA ALA A 136 -0.97 -11.67 -5.05
C ALA A 136 -0.90 -13.05 -5.73
N GLY A 137 -1.39 -14.10 -5.06
CA GLY A 137 -1.46 -15.44 -5.64
C GLY A 137 -2.49 -15.58 -6.76
N THR A 138 -3.60 -14.80 -6.70
CA THR A 138 -4.62 -14.79 -7.75
C THR A 138 -4.19 -13.97 -8.97
N TYR A 139 -3.47 -12.86 -8.77
CA TYR A 139 -3.06 -11.94 -9.83
C TYR A 139 -1.54 -11.70 -9.84
N PRO A 140 -0.70 -12.75 -9.90
CA PRO A 140 0.76 -12.62 -9.79
C PRO A 140 1.39 -11.76 -10.88
N ASP A 141 0.73 -11.67 -12.05
CA ASP A 141 1.21 -10.87 -13.19
C ASP A 141 0.89 -9.38 -13.09
N LYS A 142 0.09 -8.99 -12.08
CA LYS A 142 -0.23 -7.59 -11.79
C LYS A 142 0.57 -7.02 -10.63
N VAL A 143 1.22 -7.86 -9.81
CA VAL A 143 1.89 -7.46 -8.58
C VAL A 143 3.40 -7.56 -8.73
N ALA A 144 4.11 -6.45 -8.60
CA ALA A 144 5.57 -6.40 -8.65
C ALA A 144 6.22 -7.02 -7.41
N ALA A 145 5.68 -6.75 -6.23
CA ALA A 145 6.05 -7.39 -4.97
C ALA A 145 4.89 -7.34 -3.97
N ALA A 146 4.89 -8.29 -3.03
CA ALA A 146 3.91 -8.36 -1.94
C ALA A 146 4.60 -8.49 -0.58
N MET A 147 4.06 -7.79 0.45
CA MET A 147 4.50 -7.92 1.83
C MET A 147 3.31 -8.26 2.73
N ALA A 148 3.33 -9.46 3.30
CA ALA A 148 2.26 -9.96 4.16
C ALA A 148 2.70 -10.00 5.62
N LEU A 149 2.02 -9.24 6.47
CA LEU A 149 2.31 -9.13 7.89
C LEU A 149 1.30 -9.98 8.68
N CYS A 150 1.79 -10.90 9.50
CA CYS A 150 1.04 -11.77 10.42
C CYS A 150 -0.28 -12.30 9.83
N GLY A 151 -0.20 -12.91 8.64
CA GLY A 151 -1.34 -13.51 7.95
C GLY A 151 -1.09 -14.95 7.52
N GLY A 152 -2.01 -15.48 6.75
CA GLY A 152 -1.92 -16.76 6.06
C GLY A 152 -2.41 -16.60 4.62
N CYS A 153 -2.74 -17.72 3.96
CA CYS A 153 -3.28 -17.73 2.61
C CYS A 153 -4.47 -18.69 2.55
N THR A 154 -5.60 -18.23 2.00
CA THR A 154 -6.81 -19.06 1.86
C THR A 154 -6.91 -19.78 0.52
N LEU A 155 -6.04 -19.45 -0.43
CA LEU A 155 -6.01 -20.10 -1.73
C LEU A 155 -5.68 -21.59 -1.59
N LYS A 156 -6.42 -22.42 -2.29
CA LYS A 156 -6.14 -23.87 -2.38
C LYS A 156 -4.84 -24.12 -3.13
N ASP A 157 -4.65 -23.40 -4.24
CA ASP A 157 -3.40 -23.41 -5.00
C ASP A 157 -2.62 -22.12 -4.76
N LYS A 158 -1.35 -22.25 -4.36
CA LYS A 158 -0.44 -21.16 -4.04
C LYS A 158 0.67 -20.97 -5.07
N GLU A 159 0.57 -21.60 -6.24
CA GLU A 159 1.60 -21.49 -7.29
C GLU A 159 1.83 -20.03 -7.73
N GLY A 160 0.77 -19.24 -7.78
CA GLY A 160 0.87 -17.80 -8.08
C GLY A 160 1.80 -17.05 -7.13
N LEU A 161 1.88 -17.45 -5.85
CA LEU A 161 2.79 -16.80 -4.88
C LEU A 161 4.26 -17.06 -5.19
N GLY A 162 4.61 -18.17 -5.84
CA GLY A 162 5.98 -18.46 -6.28
C GLY A 162 6.43 -17.62 -7.49
N ARG A 163 5.52 -16.88 -8.13
CA ARG A 163 5.79 -16.11 -9.35
C ARG A 163 6.19 -14.67 -9.08
N LEU A 164 6.15 -14.19 -7.84
CA LEU A 164 6.44 -12.81 -7.47
C LEU A 164 7.32 -12.72 -6.22
N PRO A 165 8.11 -11.64 -6.05
CA PRO A 165 8.77 -11.34 -4.79
C PRO A 165 7.72 -11.21 -3.67
N LEU A 166 7.78 -12.15 -2.71
CA LEU A 166 6.89 -12.19 -1.56
C LEU A 166 7.70 -12.13 -0.28
N TRP A 167 7.38 -11.18 0.60
CA TRP A 167 7.95 -11.09 1.94
C TRP A 167 6.88 -11.33 2.99
N ILE A 168 7.03 -12.41 3.76
CA ILE A 168 6.17 -12.76 4.88
C ILE A 168 6.88 -12.40 6.17
N ILE A 169 6.25 -11.58 7.04
CA ILE A 169 6.80 -11.19 8.33
C ILE A 169 5.80 -11.54 9.43
N HIS A 170 6.24 -12.25 10.47
CA HIS A 170 5.38 -12.63 11.58
C HIS A 170 6.11 -12.56 12.92
N GLY A 171 5.43 -12.10 13.96
CA GLY A 171 5.97 -12.05 15.32
C GLY A 171 5.82 -13.38 16.06
N THR A 172 6.87 -13.83 16.75
CA THR A 172 6.81 -15.13 17.45
C THR A 172 5.95 -15.10 18.72
N ALA A 173 5.55 -13.89 19.20
CA ALA A 173 4.64 -13.71 20.32
C ALA A 173 3.28 -13.17 19.86
N ASP A 174 2.87 -13.46 18.63
CA ASP A 174 1.56 -13.11 18.10
C ASP A 174 0.49 -14.05 18.71
N LEU A 175 -0.41 -13.48 19.52
CA LEU A 175 -1.52 -14.21 20.16
C LEU A 175 -2.85 -14.07 19.40
N ALA A 176 -2.92 -13.17 18.40
CA ALA A 176 -4.14 -12.94 17.62
C ALA A 176 -4.20 -13.83 16.37
N VAL A 177 -3.07 -13.94 15.67
CA VAL A 177 -2.91 -14.86 14.54
C VAL A 177 -1.72 -15.77 14.85
N PRO A 178 -1.93 -17.07 15.07
CA PRO A 178 -0.83 -17.99 15.31
C PRO A 178 0.19 -17.96 14.17
N ILE A 179 1.49 -17.85 14.50
CA ILE A 179 2.58 -17.83 13.52
C ILE A 179 2.52 -19.00 12.54
N ARG A 180 1.93 -20.11 12.99
CA ARG A 180 1.71 -21.31 12.16
C ARG A 180 0.97 -21.01 10.85
N GLN A 181 0.10 -19.99 10.83
CA GLN A 181 -0.61 -19.57 9.61
C GLN A 181 0.36 -19.14 8.50
N SER A 182 1.38 -18.35 8.84
CA SER A 182 2.44 -17.95 7.90
C SER A 182 3.39 -19.09 7.60
N GLN A 183 3.79 -19.86 8.62
CA GLN A 183 4.71 -20.99 8.46
C GLN A 183 4.17 -22.04 7.48
N THR A 184 2.87 -22.35 7.55
CA THR A 184 2.23 -23.29 6.63
C THR A 184 2.35 -22.84 5.16
N VAL A 185 2.23 -21.53 4.90
CA VAL A 185 2.42 -21.00 3.53
C VAL A 185 3.87 -21.19 3.08
N VAL A 186 4.83 -20.83 3.94
CA VAL A 186 6.27 -20.97 3.66
C VAL A 186 6.62 -22.44 3.37
N GLU A 187 6.20 -23.35 4.24
CA GLU A 187 6.47 -24.80 4.10
C GLU A 187 5.85 -25.37 2.82
N GLU A 188 4.64 -24.92 2.45
CA GLU A 188 4.01 -25.38 1.22
C GLU A 188 4.77 -24.90 -0.03
N LEU A 189 5.20 -23.63 -0.06
CA LEU A 189 5.99 -23.08 -1.17
C LEU A 189 7.36 -23.80 -1.27
N GLN A 190 8.04 -24.05 -0.15
CA GLN A 190 9.30 -24.78 -0.11
C GLN A 190 9.12 -26.23 -0.59
N ARG A 191 8.10 -26.93 -0.11
CA ARG A 191 7.80 -28.30 -0.51
C ARG A 191 7.51 -28.43 -2.01
N LYS A 192 6.94 -27.40 -2.62
CA LYS A 192 6.66 -27.33 -4.07
C LYS A 192 7.80 -26.71 -4.89
N HIS A 193 8.93 -26.36 -4.28
CA HIS A 193 10.06 -25.65 -4.93
C HIS A 193 9.65 -24.32 -5.57
N LEU A 194 8.72 -23.59 -4.95
CA LEU A 194 8.19 -22.29 -5.38
C LEU A 194 8.74 -21.12 -4.55
N ASP A 195 9.76 -21.36 -3.74
CA ASP A 195 10.30 -20.42 -2.75
C ASP A 195 11.47 -19.56 -3.24
N SER A 196 11.84 -19.65 -4.51
CA SER A 196 12.97 -18.88 -5.08
C SER A 196 12.81 -17.37 -4.92
N ARG A 197 11.56 -16.86 -4.91
CA ARG A 197 11.17 -15.47 -4.74
C ARG A 197 10.55 -15.16 -3.38
N LEU A 198 10.56 -16.17 -2.48
CA LEU A 198 10.06 -16.02 -1.12
C LEU A 198 11.14 -15.48 -0.20
N ARG A 199 10.76 -14.52 0.63
CA ARG A 199 11.47 -14.12 1.83
C ARG A 199 10.51 -14.22 3.01
N PHE A 200 11.02 -14.66 4.16
CA PHE A 200 10.26 -14.65 5.40
C PHE A 200 11.15 -14.34 6.60
N ASP A 201 10.58 -13.59 7.54
CA ASP A 201 11.25 -13.23 8.78
C ASP A 201 10.31 -13.47 9.97
N TRP A 202 10.79 -14.23 10.96
CA TRP A 202 10.11 -14.47 12.21
C TRP A 202 10.69 -13.55 13.27
N LEU A 203 9.97 -12.47 13.64
CA LEU A 203 10.48 -11.47 14.56
C LEU A 203 10.36 -11.96 16.02
N PRO A 204 11.50 -12.19 16.73
CA PRO A 204 11.48 -12.74 18.07
C PRO A 204 10.72 -11.85 19.04
N ARG A 205 9.77 -12.43 19.78
CA ARG A 205 8.95 -11.77 20.82
C ARG A 205 8.14 -10.56 20.33
N ALA A 206 8.00 -10.36 19.02
CA ALA A 206 7.10 -9.34 18.50
C ALA A 206 5.64 -9.82 18.62
N SER A 207 4.78 -8.95 19.15
CA SER A 207 3.34 -9.19 19.25
C SER A 207 2.61 -8.79 17.97
N HIS A 208 1.35 -9.21 17.83
CA HIS A 208 0.50 -8.84 16.69
C HIS A 208 0.50 -7.33 16.42
N GLY A 209 0.17 -6.52 17.44
CA GLY A 209 0.10 -5.06 17.28
C GLY A 209 1.44 -4.40 16.97
N ALA A 210 2.57 -4.98 17.42
CA ALA A 210 3.89 -4.43 17.14
C ALA A 210 4.22 -4.45 15.63
N LEU A 211 3.69 -5.41 14.88
CA LEU A 211 3.94 -5.53 13.45
C LEU A 211 3.31 -4.41 12.62
N ALA A 212 2.28 -3.72 13.13
CA ALA A 212 1.73 -2.54 12.47
C ALA A 212 2.78 -1.44 12.25
N ARG A 213 3.82 -1.39 13.11
CA ARG A 213 4.92 -0.42 13.02
C ARG A 213 5.75 -0.56 11.73
N ILE A 214 5.78 -1.75 11.13
CA ILE A 214 6.44 -1.99 9.84
C ILE A 214 5.87 -1.07 8.74
N LEU A 215 4.59 -0.75 8.81
CA LEU A 215 3.90 0.14 7.85
C LEU A 215 4.33 1.61 7.96
N TYR A 216 5.10 1.96 8.99
CA TYR A 216 5.62 3.31 9.22
C TYR A 216 7.10 3.46 8.87
N MET A 217 7.81 2.35 8.64
CA MET A 217 9.23 2.37 8.32
C MET A 217 9.51 2.72 6.88
N LYS A 218 10.49 3.57 6.62
CA LYS A 218 10.99 3.83 5.27
C LYS A 218 11.47 2.53 4.58
N LYS A 219 12.13 1.64 5.32
CA LYS A 219 12.62 0.34 4.83
C LYS A 219 11.54 -0.51 4.14
N THR A 220 10.29 -0.41 4.59
CA THR A 220 9.15 -1.13 4.00
C THR A 220 8.92 -0.70 2.56
N TYR A 221 8.89 0.60 2.33
CA TYR A 221 8.64 1.18 1.01
C TYR A 221 9.87 1.05 0.11
N ASP A 222 11.07 1.27 0.65
CA ASP A 222 12.33 1.06 -0.05
C ASP A 222 12.42 -0.38 -0.59
N TRP A 223 12.06 -1.38 0.23
CA TRP A 223 12.03 -2.76 -0.22
C TRP A 223 11.03 -2.99 -1.35
N LEU A 224 9.81 -2.49 -1.23
CA LEU A 224 8.78 -2.61 -2.28
C LEU A 224 9.31 -2.03 -3.60
N PHE A 225 9.86 -0.82 -3.57
CA PHE A 225 10.30 -0.09 -4.77
C PHE A 225 11.52 -0.69 -5.48
N THR A 226 12.23 -1.62 -4.85
CA THR A 226 13.32 -2.38 -5.54
C THR A 226 12.82 -3.40 -6.55
N HIS A 227 11.50 -3.62 -6.66
CA HIS A 227 10.92 -4.65 -7.51
C HIS A 227 10.09 -4.04 -8.65
N SER A 228 10.13 -4.69 -9.82
CA SER A 228 9.33 -4.30 -10.98
C SER A 228 8.95 -5.52 -11.82
N LEU A 229 7.80 -5.48 -12.47
CA LEU A 229 7.42 -6.47 -13.50
C LEU A 229 8.29 -6.38 -14.75
N ARG A 230 9.06 -5.29 -14.95
CA ARG A 230 10.04 -5.15 -16.04
C ARG A 230 11.26 -6.04 -15.82
N ASP A 231 11.52 -6.44 -14.57
CA ASP A 231 12.56 -7.40 -14.27
C ASP A 231 12.05 -8.82 -14.53
N TRP A 232 12.45 -9.38 -15.66
CA TRP A 232 11.98 -10.70 -16.11
C TRP A 232 12.32 -11.84 -15.14
N LYS A 233 13.43 -11.71 -14.37
CA LYS A 233 13.82 -12.68 -13.34
C LYS A 233 13.05 -12.52 -12.05
N ARG A 234 12.54 -11.31 -11.78
CA ARG A 234 11.81 -10.94 -10.56
C ARG A 234 12.51 -11.42 -9.29
N PRO A 235 13.81 -11.11 -9.07
CA PRO A 235 14.52 -11.55 -7.87
C PRO A 235 13.95 -10.87 -6.64
N VAL A 236 13.85 -11.59 -5.52
CA VAL A 236 13.47 -10.99 -4.25
C VAL A 236 14.68 -10.29 -3.64
N ASN A 237 14.50 -9.03 -3.20
CA ASN A 237 15.51 -8.31 -2.43
C ASN A 237 15.68 -8.95 -1.05
N ARG A 238 16.90 -9.43 -0.74
CA ARG A 238 17.28 -10.03 0.55
C ARG A 238 18.25 -9.16 1.36
N LYS A 239 18.55 -7.94 0.88
CA LYS A 239 19.52 -7.03 1.52
C LYS A 239 18.88 -6.12 2.58
N THR A 240 17.60 -5.82 2.45
CA THR A 240 16.87 -4.99 3.43
C THR A 240 16.51 -5.85 4.62
N ASP A 241 16.95 -5.50 5.83
CA ASP A 241 16.60 -6.22 7.05
C ASP A 241 15.63 -5.42 7.91
N ILE A 242 14.65 -6.12 8.47
CA ILE A 242 13.75 -5.60 9.50
C ILE A 242 13.87 -6.51 10.71
N ASP A 243 14.26 -5.93 11.83
CA ASP A 243 14.35 -6.64 13.09
C ASP A 243 13.44 -6.02 14.16
N ARG A 244 13.51 -6.55 15.40
CA ARG A 244 12.69 -6.06 16.49
C ARG A 244 13.08 -4.63 16.92
N SER A 245 14.33 -4.23 16.80
CA SER A 245 14.77 -2.88 17.16
C SER A 245 14.19 -1.82 16.23
N ASP A 246 14.05 -2.16 14.94
CA ASP A 246 13.39 -1.31 13.96
C ASP A 246 11.93 -1.00 14.35
N LEU A 247 11.22 -1.96 14.96
CA LEU A 247 9.86 -1.72 15.44
C LEU A 247 9.81 -0.63 16.51
N SER A 248 10.85 -0.50 17.32
CA SER A 248 10.93 0.53 18.36
C SER A 248 11.25 1.92 17.82
N SER A 249 11.98 1.98 16.71
CA SER A 249 12.40 3.21 16.03
C SER A 249 11.59 3.58 14.79
N ALA A 250 10.49 2.89 14.54
CA ALA A 250 9.69 3.01 13.30
C ALA A 250 9.21 4.43 12.96
N TYR A 251 9.17 5.32 13.94
CA TYR A 251 8.73 6.71 13.79
C TYR A 251 9.88 7.72 13.78
N ASN A 252 11.13 7.30 14.07
CA ASN A 252 12.23 8.24 14.33
C ASN A 252 12.73 8.98 13.08
N ASP A 253 12.49 8.42 11.89
CA ASP A 253 12.92 8.98 10.61
C ASP A 253 11.76 9.64 9.83
N MET A 254 10.63 9.90 10.48
CA MET A 254 9.53 10.66 9.92
C MET A 254 9.84 12.16 9.94
N ASN A 255 9.42 12.85 8.90
CA ASN A 255 9.56 14.31 8.82
C ASN A 255 8.39 14.99 9.54
N PRO A 256 8.57 15.53 10.78
CA PRO A 256 7.48 16.17 11.51
C PRO A 256 7.02 17.49 10.86
N ASN A 257 7.82 18.03 9.92
CA ASN A 257 7.51 19.24 9.17
C ASN A 257 7.04 18.92 7.74
N ALA A 258 6.75 17.64 7.43
CA ALA A 258 6.18 17.29 6.15
C ALA A 258 4.85 18.06 5.97
N PRO A 259 4.57 18.58 4.76
CA PRO A 259 3.30 19.22 4.49
C PRO A 259 2.17 18.25 4.81
N ASP A 260 1.19 18.70 5.61
CA ASP A 260 -0.02 17.90 5.82
C ASP A 260 -0.74 17.75 4.48
N PRO A 261 -0.85 16.54 3.94
CA PRO A 261 -1.49 16.31 2.65
C PRO A 261 -2.99 16.66 2.64
N GLU A 262 -3.59 16.91 3.82
CA GLU A 262 -4.98 17.35 3.95
C GLU A 262 -5.10 18.89 3.93
N VAL A 263 -4.00 19.63 4.17
CA VAL A 263 -3.98 21.08 4.37
C VAL A 263 -3.17 21.80 3.29
N VAL A 264 -2.53 21.10 2.36
CA VAL A 264 -1.77 21.76 1.27
C VAL A 264 -2.72 22.53 0.37
N HIS A 265 -3.14 23.70 0.88
CA HIS A 265 -3.61 24.79 0.07
C HIS A 265 -2.38 25.41 -0.61
N ASP A 266 -2.44 25.51 -1.91
CA ASP A 266 -1.46 26.09 -2.83
C ASP A 266 -0.85 27.42 -2.31
N GLN A 267 0.21 27.34 -1.49
CA GLN A 267 1.04 28.50 -1.13
C GLN A 267 2.47 28.42 -1.69
N THR A 268 2.82 27.39 -2.45
CA THR A 268 4.21 27.11 -2.82
C THR A 268 4.55 27.34 -4.29
N ILE A 269 3.67 27.93 -5.09
CA ILE A 269 4.02 28.37 -6.45
C ILE A 269 4.20 29.88 -6.43
N LYS A 270 5.42 30.34 -6.11
CA LYS A 270 5.90 31.68 -6.47
C LYS A 270 6.81 31.58 -7.67
#